data_4957b5f8c79e64534d25163fe1fce275
#
_entry.id   4957b5f8c79e64534d25163fe1fce275
#
_cell.length_a   1.000
_cell.length_b   1.000
_cell.length_c   1.000
_cell.angle_alpha   90.00
_cell.angle_beta   90.00
_cell.angle_gamma   90.00
#
_symmetry.space_group_name_H-M   'P 1'
#
loop_
_entity.id
_entity.type
_entity.pdbx_description
1 polymer ?
#
loop_
_entity_poly.entity_id
_entity_poly.type
_entity_poly.pdbx_seq_one_letter_code
_entity_poly.pdbx_strand_id
1 'polypeptide(L)'
;MSSVKLTSLVKTSGCAAKLPPKELHRIIDSLPVLQSPNLVEGFETADDALVWKLDDTGNVCVQTVDFFPPMVDDPFVFGQVAAANALSDIYAMGGEPSIALNLVCFPACIDIDDMRKILLGGLDKAKEANTVIAGGHTISDPTPKYGLCVTAFMKQSDVWSNKGAKVGDAVILTKALGVGIVNTAAKVGEAESESVRQAVDSMTRLNKRARDVGRKYNIHAATDVTGFSLSGHGSEVAQASGVTLRINTKDLPVIDGALELARFGFLPEGRYANEDFLIEKVNFSESIPREMKDLCYDPQTSGGLLLFMNPEEAESYVSEMGLDCCRIIGRVGKQGKYLMEYV
;
A
#
# COMPACT_ATOMS: atom_id res chain seq x y z
N MET A 1 -17.02 29.41 -10.82
CA MET A 1 -15.56 29.56 -10.72
C MET A 1 -14.98 28.22 -11.15
N SER A 2 -13.94 28.17 -11.99
CA SER A 2 -13.31 26.89 -12.34
C SER A 2 -12.71 26.29 -11.07
N SER A 3 -13.09 25.05 -10.73
CA SER A 3 -12.50 24.35 -9.60
C SER A 3 -10.99 24.23 -9.82
N VAL A 4 -10.21 24.59 -8.81
CA VAL A 4 -8.75 24.42 -8.86
C VAL A 4 -8.45 22.94 -8.96
N LYS A 5 -7.62 22.52 -9.93
CA LYS A 5 -7.16 21.12 -10.02
C LYS A 5 -6.29 20.78 -8.81
N LEU A 6 -6.71 19.85 -7.97
CA LEU A 6 -5.99 19.48 -6.75
C LEU A 6 -4.56 19.00 -7.07
N THR A 7 -4.38 18.25 -8.15
CA THR A 7 -3.07 17.74 -8.58
C THR A 7 -2.10 18.84 -9.01
N SER A 8 -2.60 20.02 -9.39
CA SER A 8 -1.74 21.17 -9.76
C SER A 8 -1.10 21.87 -8.55
N LEU A 9 -1.61 21.63 -7.34
CA LEU A 9 -1.11 22.20 -6.10
C LEU A 9 0.02 21.40 -5.46
N VAL A 10 0.40 20.28 -6.05
CA VAL A 10 1.36 19.33 -5.48
C VAL A 10 2.46 18.96 -6.48
N LYS A 11 3.69 18.84 -6.00
CA LYS A 11 4.82 18.35 -6.82
C LYS A 11 4.73 16.84 -7.02
N THR A 12 4.66 16.11 -5.91
CA THR A 12 4.50 14.65 -5.84
C THR A 12 3.12 14.34 -5.26
N SER A 13 2.54 13.21 -5.58
CA SER A 13 1.15 12.86 -5.25
C SER A 13 1.03 11.45 -4.70
N GLY A 14 0.00 11.23 -3.86
CA GLY A 14 -0.26 9.93 -3.25
C GLY A 14 0.93 9.40 -2.44
N CYS A 15 1.10 8.11 -2.43
CA CYS A 15 2.19 7.43 -1.71
C CYS A 15 3.59 7.72 -2.28
N ALA A 16 3.70 8.20 -3.53
CA ALA A 16 4.97 8.67 -4.11
C ALA A 16 5.53 9.94 -3.41
N ALA A 17 4.74 10.60 -2.56
CA ALA A 17 5.17 11.75 -1.76
C ALA A 17 5.83 11.37 -0.43
N LYS A 18 5.91 10.08 -0.09
CA LYS A 18 6.66 9.61 1.10
C LYS A 18 8.14 9.97 0.98
N LEU A 19 8.82 10.15 2.12
CA LEU A 19 10.28 10.32 2.11
C LEU A 19 10.95 9.10 1.44
N PRO A 20 12.05 9.30 0.70
CA PRO A 20 12.81 8.20 0.13
C PRO A 20 13.18 7.17 1.21
N PRO A 21 13.06 5.86 0.92
CA PRO A 21 13.31 4.81 1.93
C PRO A 21 14.67 4.94 2.60
N LYS A 22 15.72 5.26 1.85
CA LYS A 22 17.09 5.43 2.35
C LYS A 22 17.20 6.53 3.41
N GLU A 23 16.52 7.65 3.20
CA GLU A 23 16.52 8.78 4.14
C GLU A 23 15.70 8.46 5.38
N LEU A 24 14.54 7.82 5.20
CA LEU A 24 13.66 7.41 6.28
C LEU A 24 14.37 6.42 7.20
N HIS A 25 14.98 5.36 6.67
CA HIS A 25 15.74 4.39 7.45
C HIS A 25 16.88 5.05 8.24
N ARG A 26 17.67 5.94 7.58
CA ARG A 26 18.75 6.65 8.27
C ARG A 26 18.26 7.47 9.47
N ILE A 27 17.07 8.05 9.40
CA ILE A 27 16.48 8.80 10.50
C ILE A 27 16.01 7.83 11.59
N ILE A 28 15.20 6.84 11.24
CA ILE A 28 14.61 5.89 12.20
C ILE A 28 15.68 5.11 12.96
N ASP A 29 16.70 4.60 12.25
CA ASP A 29 17.80 3.84 12.86
C ASP A 29 18.64 4.67 13.84
N SER A 30 18.58 6.00 13.76
CA SER A 30 19.25 6.91 14.68
C SER A 30 18.45 7.25 15.93
N LEU A 31 17.16 6.92 15.96
CA LEU A 31 16.28 7.24 17.09
C LEU A 31 16.39 6.20 18.20
N PRO A 32 16.39 6.63 19.48
CA PRO A 32 16.32 5.68 20.60
C PRO A 32 14.94 5.00 20.60
N VAL A 33 14.94 3.68 20.52
CA VAL A 33 13.71 2.89 20.62
C VAL A 33 13.34 2.73 22.10
N LEU A 34 12.16 3.23 22.49
CA LEU A 34 11.61 3.00 23.82
C LEU A 34 10.98 1.62 23.88
N GLN A 35 11.58 0.76 24.68
CA GLN A 35 11.06 -0.60 24.91
C GLN A 35 9.87 -0.58 25.87
N SER A 36 8.85 -1.37 25.54
CA SER A 36 7.70 -1.62 26.41
C SER A 36 7.31 -3.09 26.33
N PRO A 37 6.96 -3.75 27.45
CA PRO A 37 6.45 -5.12 27.42
C PRO A 37 5.09 -5.24 26.72
N ASN A 38 4.41 -4.12 26.50
CA ASN A 38 3.13 -4.07 25.79
C ASN A 38 3.28 -3.84 24.28
N LEU A 39 4.47 -3.42 23.78
CA LEU A 39 4.74 -3.29 22.36
C LEU A 39 5.03 -4.69 21.78
N VAL A 40 4.13 -5.17 20.91
CA VAL A 40 4.27 -6.48 20.26
C VAL A 40 4.98 -6.31 18.91
N GLU A 41 4.51 -5.35 18.09
CA GLU A 41 5.11 -4.99 16.80
C GLU A 41 5.27 -3.46 16.71
N GLY A 42 6.39 -3.02 16.16
CA GLY A 42 6.74 -1.60 16.05
C GLY A 42 7.80 -1.36 14.97
N PHE A 43 8.65 -0.36 15.14
CA PHE A 43 9.66 0.04 14.13
C PHE A 43 10.64 -1.06 13.73
N GLU A 44 10.95 -2.01 14.63
CA GLU A 44 12.00 -3.02 14.41
C GLU A 44 11.60 -4.06 13.37
N THR A 45 10.30 -4.27 13.17
CA THR A 45 9.76 -5.30 12.27
C THR A 45 9.31 -4.75 10.93
N ALA A 46 9.22 -3.40 10.80
CA ALA A 46 8.68 -2.70 9.62
C ALA A 46 7.30 -3.22 9.21
N ASP A 47 6.49 -3.66 10.20
CA ASP A 47 5.10 -4.05 9.96
C ASP A 47 4.22 -2.83 9.59
N ASP A 48 3.09 -3.08 8.93
CA ASP A 48 2.22 -2.04 8.40
C ASP A 48 1.56 -1.20 9.51
N ALA A 49 1.42 -1.75 10.73
CA ALA A 49 0.84 -1.04 11.86
C ALA A 49 1.51 -1.42 13.20
N LEU A 50 1.44 -0.51 14.17
CA LEU A 50 1.76 -0.76 15.57
C LEU A 50 0.79 -1.80 16.16
N VAL A 51 1.33 -2.76 16.94
CA VAL A 51 0.54 -3.71 17.72
C VAL A 51 0.85 -3.51 19.21
N TRP A 52 -0.16 -3.13 19.99
CA TRP A 52 -0.05 -2.86 21.42
C TRP A 52 -0.93 -3.79 22.24
N LYS A 53 -0.34 -4.49 23.20
CA LYS A 53 -1.03 -5.37 24.14
C LYS A 53 -1.91 -4.56 25.10
N LEU A 54 -3.20 -4.91 25.17
CA LEU A 54 -4.17 -4.23 26.03
C LEU A 54 -4.29 -4.90 27.39
N ASP A 55 -4.21 -6.24 27.42
CA ASP A 55 -4.41 -7.05 28.62
C ASP A 55 -3.68 -8.40 28.52
N ASP A 56 -3.76 -9.18 29.61
CA ASP A 56 -3.15 -10.51 29.67
C ASP A 56 -4.03 -11.61 29.02
N THR A 57 -5.21 -11.28 28.48
CA THR A 57 -6.10 -12.21 27.81
C THR A 57 -5.85 -12.30 26.30
N GLY A 58 -4.79 -11.63 25.82
CA GLY A 58 -4.37 -11.63 24.42
C GLY A 58 -5.14 -10.66 23.53
N ASN A 59 -5.80 -9.64 24.12
CA ASN A 59 -6.37 -8.56 23.32
C ASN A 59 -5.29 -7.53 22.99
N VAL A 60 -5.28 -7.08 21.72
CA VAL A 60 -4.35 -6.05 21.24
C VAL A 60 -5.09 -4.92 20.54
N CYS A 61 -4.47 -3.76 20.56
CA CYS A 61 -4.79 -2.62 19.73
C CYS A 61 -3.84 -2.61 18.52
N VAL A 62 -4.36 -2.49 17.33
CA VAL A 62 -3.61 -2.28 16.09
C VAL A 62 -3.90 -0.86 15.62
N GLN A 63 -2.85 -0.06 15.39
CA GLN A 63 -3.04 1.35 15.04
C GLN A 63 -2.04 1.78 13.97
N THR A 64 -2.55 2.52 12.99
CA THR A 64 -1.75 3.12 11.90
C THR A 64 -2.16 4.55 11.63
N VAL A 65 -1.32 5.25 10.86
CA VAL A 65 -1.59 6.59 10.36
C VAL A 65 -1.02 6.74 8.95
N ASP A 66 -1.89 7.08 8.00
CA ASP A 66 -1.46 7.38 6.63
C ASP A 66 -2.20 8.60 6.09
N PHE A 67 -1.46 9.54 5.49
CA PHE A 67 -1.99 10.73 4.83
C PHE A 67 -1.03 11.20 3.74
N PHE A 68 -1.57 11.77 2.68
CA PHE A 68 -0.77 12.19 1.53
C PHE A 68 -1.46 13.30 0.70
N PRO A 69 -0.71 13.97 -0.21
CA PRO A 69 -1.28 14.94 -1.13
C PRO A 69 -2.08 14.27 -2.26
N PRO A 70 -3.01 15.01 -2.92
CA PRO A 70 -3.90 14.45 -3.94
C PRO A 70 -3.16 13.93 -5.17
N MET A 71 -3.68 12.80 -5.70
CA MET A 71 -3.26 12.16 -6.94
C MET A 71 -4.34 12.21 -8.03
N VAL A 72 -5.54 12.66 -7.68
CA VAL A 72 -6.67 12.90 -8.58
C VAL A 72 -7.26 14.28 -8.33
N ASP A 73 -7.94 14.86 -9.33
CA ASP A 73 -8.52 16.21 -9.24
C ASP A 73 -9.90 16.23 -8.59
N ASP A 74 -10.66 15.13 -8.68
CA ASP A 74 -11.96 15.02 -8.01
C ASP A 74 -11.75 14.92 -6.48
N PRO A 75 -12.26 15.89 -5.69
CA PRO A 75 -12.04 15.92 -4.26
C PRO A 75 -12.73 14.77 -3.52
N PHE A 76 -13.89 14.30 -3.99
CA PHE A 76 -14.57 13.15 -3.38
C PHE A 76 -13.79 11.86 -3.60
N VAL A 77 -13.31 11.62 -4.83
CA VAL A 77 -12.46 10.47 -5.17
C VAL A 77 -11.14 10.52 -4.41
N PHE A 78 -10.51 11.69 -4.29
CA PHE A 78 -9.31 11.85 -3.46
C PHE A 78 -9.58 11.43 -2.01
N GLY A 79 -10.70 11.85 -1.44
CA GLY A 79 -11.12 11.44 -0.10
C GLY A 79 -11.29 9.92 0.04
N GLN A 80 -11.92 9.28 -0.97
CA GLN A 80 -12.08 7.82 -1.01
C GLN A 80 -10.71 7.10 -1.06
N VAL A 81 -9.79 7.54 -1.92
CA VAL A 81 -8.46 6.91 -2.06
C VAL A 81 -7.65 7.05 -0.78
N ALA A 82 -7.65 8.24 -0.16
CA ALA A 82 -6.90 8.49 1.07
C ALA A 82 -7.40 7.62 2.23
N ALA A 83 -8.72 7.49 2.38
CA ALA A 83 -9.31 6.63 3.39
C ALA A 83 -9.07 5.13 3.09
N ALA A 84 -9.22 4.69 1.82
CA ALA A 84 -8.97 3.30 1.43
C ALA A 84 -7.51 2.88 1.72
N ASN A 85 -6.55 3.79 1.48
CA ASN A 85 -5.14 3.55 1.77
C ASN A 85 -4.89 3.46 3.29
N ALA A 86 -5.39 4.40 4.08
CA ALA A 86 -5.17 4.39 5.53
C ALA A 86 -5.84 3.19 6.25
N LEU A 87 -6.94 2.68 5.70
CA LEU A 87 -7.61 1.46 6.19
C LEU A 87 -6.84 0.18 5.82
N SER A 88 -5.98 0.25 4.80
CA SER A 88 -5.30 -0.91 4.21
C SER A 88 -4.34 -1.58 5.17
N ASP A 89 -3.55 -0.82 5.93
CA ASP A 89 -2.60 -1.36 6.91
C ASP A 89 -3.30 -2.27 7.92
N ILE A 90 -4.50 -1.87 8.38
CA ILE A 90 -5.29 -2.71 9.29
C ILE A 90 -5.71 -4.03 8.63
N TYR A 91 -6.07 -3.99 7.33
CA TYR A 91 -6.39 -5.20 6.58
C TYR A 91 -5.15 -6.07 6.33
N ALA A 92 -3.98 -5.46 6.08
CA ALA A 92 -2.72 -6.16 5.96
C ALA A 92 -2.34 -6.90 7.25
N MET A 93 -2.64 -6.30 8.41
CA MET A 93 -2.48 -6.95 9.73
C MET A 93 -3.59 -7.96 10.07
N GLY A 94 -4.49 -8.29 9.13
CA GLY A 94 -5.61 -9.22 9.33
C GLY A 94 -6.75 -8.64 10.16
N GLY A 95 -6.69 -7.38 10.57
CA GLY A 95 -7.64 -6.70 11.43
C GLY A 95 -8.91 -6.22 10.73
N GLU A 96 -9.88 -5.75 11.52
CA GLU A 96 -11.05 -5.02 11.07
C GLU A 96 -11.02 -3.61 11.67
N PRO A 97 -10.93 -2.55 10.84
CA PRO A 97 -10.92 -1.18 11.32
C PRO A 97 -12.17 -0.89 12.17
N SER A 98 -11.99 -0.25 13.32
CA SER A 98 -13.08 0.03 14.25
C SER A 98 -13.39 1.52 14.35
N ILE A 99 -12.37 2.32 14.58
CA ILE A 99 -12.48 3.78 14.71
C ILE A 99 -11.35 4.47 13.93
N ALA A 100 -11.65 5.68 13.46
CA ALA A 100 -10.66 6.51 12.77
C ALA A 100 -10.78 7.99 13.16
N LEU A 101 -9.69 8.72 12.98
CA LEU A 101 -9.60 10.17 13.10
C LEU A 101 -9.11 10.77 11.78
N ASN A 102 -9.75 11.84 11.33
CA ASN A 102 -9.31 12.59 10.14
C ASN A 102 -8.01 13.36 10.42
N LEU A 103 -7.11 13.33 9.45
CA LEU A 103 -5.93 14.21 9.37
C LEU A 103 -6.06 15.08 8.13
N VAL A 104 -6.18 16.37 8.29
CA VAL A 104 -6.47 17.31 7.19
C VAL A 104 -5.48 18.48 7.21
N CYS A 105 -4.74 18.63 6.11
CA CYS A 105 -4.02 19.85 5.77
C CYS A 105 -4.71 20.49 4.57
N PHE A 106 -5.15 21.75 4.68
CA PHE A 106 -5.97 22.36 3.66
C PHE A 106 -5.56 23.82 3.38
N PRO A 107 -5.27 24.16 2.12
CA PRO A 107 -4.86 25.53 1.77
C PRO A 107 -6.05 26.47 1.68
N ALA A 108 -5.87 27.69 2.16
CA ALA A 108 -6.91 28.72 2.17
C ALA A 108 -7.40 29.15 0.77
N CYS A 109 -6.67 28.77 -0.29
CA CYS A 109 -7.03 29.10 -1.67
C CYS A 109 -8.04 28.13 -2.31
N ILE A 110 -8.36 27.01 -1.66
CA ILE A 110 -9.35 26.05 -2.14
C ILE A 110 -10.69 26.31 -1.46
N ASP A 111 -11.78 26.07 -2.20
CA ASP A 111 -13.13 26.23 -1.69
C ASP A 111 -13.41 25.25 -0.53
N ILE A 112 -14.05 25.74 0.51
CA ILE A 112 -14.46 24.92 1.66
C ILE A 112 -15.38 23.76 1.27
N ASP A 113 -16.14 23.89 0.18
CA ASP A 113 -16.98 22.83 -0.36
C ASP A 113 -16.16 21.68 -0.96
N ASP A 114 -14.96 21.95 -1.48
CA ASP A 114 -14.06 20.88 -1.95
C ASP A 114 -13.45 20.13 -0.76
N MET A 115 -13.09 20.81 0.33
CA MET A 115 -12.73 20.15 1.59
C MET A 115 -13.87 19.26 2.10
N ARG A 116 -15.11 19.76 2.07
CA ARG A 116 -16.28 18.97 2.45
C ARG A 116 -16.44 17.71 1.61
N LYS A 117 -16.21 17.79 0.28
CA LYS A 117 -16.25 16.61 -0.62
C LYS A 117 -15.16 15.60 -0.28
N ILE A 118 -13.92 16.05 0.03
CA ILE A 118 -12.83 15.18 0.49
C ILE A 118 -13.26 14.39 1.73
N LEU A 119 -13.79 15.06 2.74
CA LEU A 119 -14.26 14.41 3.97
C LEU A 119 -15.43 13.46 3.72
N LEU A 120 -16.34 13.80 2.79
CA LEU A 120 -17.44 12.91 2.39
C LEU A 120 -16.92 11.66 1.67
N GLY A 121 -15.88 11.77 0.83
CA GLY A 121 -15.23 10.62 0.22
C GLY A 121 -14.58 9.70 1.26
N GLY A 122 -13.91 10.27 2.26
CA GLY A 122 -13.38 9.51 3.39
C GLY A 122 -14.47 8.81 4.21
N LEU A 123 -15.56 9.51 4.49
CA LEU A 123 -16.71 8.95 5.21
C LEU A 123 -17.40 7.82 4.43
N ASP A 124 -17.47 7.92 3.10
CA ASP A 124 -18.00 6.86 2.23
C ASP A 124 -17.21 5.55 2.39
N LYS A 125 -15.87 5.61 2.36
CA LYS A 125 -15.03 4.42 2.57
C LYS A 125 -15.04 3.92 4.00
N ALA A 126 -15.08 4.81 4.98
CA ALA A 126 -15.24 4.41 6.38
C ALA A 126 -16.56 3.66 6.61
N LYS A 127 -17.66 4.11 5.99
CA LYS A 127 -18.94 3.41 6.01
C LYS A 127 -18.87 2.03 5.36
N GLU A 128 -18.23 1.91 4.19
CA GLU A 128 -18.00 0.62 3.52
C GLU A 128 -17.16 -0.34 4.39
N ALA A 129 -16.18 0.21 5.11
CA ALA A 129 -15.34 -0.52 6.06
C ALA A 129 -16.04 -0.84 7.40
N ASN A 130 -17.25 -0.32 7.64
CA ASN A 130 -17.93 -0.37 8.94
C ASN A 130 -17.13 0.30 10.08
N THR A 131 -16.42 1.39 9.76
CA THR A 131 -15.51 2.12 10.64
C THR A 131 -16.14 3.46 11.02
N VAL A 132 -16.06 3.84 12.29
CA VAL A 132 -16.56 5.13 12.78
C VAL A 132 -15.46 6.20 12.70
N ILE A 133 -15.67 7.26 11.91
CA ILE A 133 -14.82 8.46 11.99
C ILE A 133 -15.34 9.31 13.16
N ALA A 134 -14.56 9.35 14.25
CA ALA A 134 -14.98 9.96 15.53
C ALA A 134 -14.52 11.42 15.70
N GLY A 135 -13.81 11.99 14.71
CA GLY A 135 -13.28 13.34 14.78
C GLY A 135 -12.00 13.49 13.97
N GLY A 136 -11.08 14.32 14.43
CA GLY A 136 -9.80 14.51 13.76
C GLY A 136 -9.17 15.87 14.03
N HIS A 137 -8.15 16.22 13.24
CA HIS A 137 -7.43 17.48 13.34
C HIS A 137 -7.28 18.14 11.97
N THR A 138 -7.36 19.45 11.93
CA THR A 138 -7.18 20.26 10.70
C THR A 138 -6.16 21.36 10.93
N ILE A 139 -5.29 21.57 9.93
CA ILE A 139 -4.36 22.69 9.89
C ILE A 139 -4.41 23.39 8.53
N SER A 140 -4.11 24.69 8.52
CA SER A 140 -3.89 25.44 7.28
C SER A 140 -2.48 25.14 6.77
N ASP A 141 -2.38 24.62 5.53
CA ASP A 141 -1.10 24.26 4.89
C ASP A 141 -1.22 24.57 3.38
N PRO A 142 -0.17 25.12 2.74
CA PRO A 142 -0.20 25.41 1.30
C PRO A 142 -0.45 24.18 0.42
N THR A 143 -0.09 22.99 0.91
CA THR A 143 -0.25 21.72 0.20
C THR A 143 -1.40 20.93 0.81
N PRO A 144 -2.49 20.65 0.06
CA PRO A 144 -3.58 19.85 0.59
C PRO A 144 -3.09 18.42 0.88
N LYS A 145 -3.46 17.88 2.04
CA LYS A 145 -3.22 16.49 2.43
C LYS A 145 -4.42 15.97 3.21
N TYR A 146 -4.75 14.74 2.98
CA TYR A 146 -5.81 14.06 3.72
C TYR A 146 -5.43 12.61 3.98
N GLY A 147 -5.91 12.09 5.09
CA GLY A 147 -5.81 10.70 5.50
C GLY A 147 -6.44 10.45 6.84
N LEU A 148 -6.17 9.29 7.39
CA LEU A 148 -6.75 8.82 8.64
C LEU A 148 -5.67 8.29 9.58
N CYS A 149 -5.91 8.46 10.89
CA CYS A 149 -5.36 7.58 11.91
C CYS A 149 -6.42 6.51 12.20
N VAL A 150 -6.08 5.24 12.01
CA VAL A 150 -7.03 4.12 12.10
C VAL A 150 -6.66 3.19 13.24
N THR A 151 -7.65 2.74 13.99
CA THR A 151 -7.47 1.81 15.12
C THR A 151 -8.40 0.61 14.96
N ALA A 152 -7.85 -0.57 15.27
CA ALA A 152 -8.59 -1.83 15.35
C ALA A 152 -8.29 -2.54 16.67
N PHE A 153 -9.19 -3.44 17.08
CA PHE A 153 -9.05 -4.29 18.25
C PHE A 153 -9.23 -5.74 17.83
N MET A 154 -8.30 -6.62 18.24
CA MET A 154 -8.34 -8.01 17.83
C MET A 154 -7.59 -8.91 18.81
N LYS A 155 -7.58 -10.22 18.57
CA LYS A 155 -6.70 -11.14 19.30
C LYS A 155 -5.30 -11.10 18.72
N GLN A 156 -4.29 -11.14 19.56
CA GLN A 156 -2.89 -11.20 19.13
C GLN A 156 -2.61 -12.43 18.25
N SER A 157 -3.29 -13.56 18.53
CA SER A 157 -3.18 -14.78 17.71
C SER A 157 -3.69 -14.61 16.28
N ASP A 158 -4.48 -13.59 16.02
CA ASP A 158 -5.14 -13.33 14.73
C ASP A 158 -4.41 -12.26 13.92
N VAL A 159 -3.35 -11.66 14.48
CA VAL A 159 -2.53 -10.65 13.81
C VAL A 159 -1.70 -11.31 12.73
N TRP A 160 -1.78 -10.79 11.52
CA TRP A 160 -0.83 -11.10 10.46
C TRP A 160 0.37 -10.16 10.58
N SER A 161 1.54 -10.66 10.24
CA SER A 161 2.78 -9.88 10.26
C SER A 161 3.46 -9.99 8.90
N ASN A 162 4.33 -9.07 8.58
CA ASN A 162 5.21 -9.19 7.43
C ASN A 162 6.31 -10.26 7.62
N LYS A 163 6.42 -10.82 8.84
CA LYS A 163 7.35 -11.89 9.22
C LYS A 163 6.63 -13.24 9.26
N GLY A 164 7.25 -14.27 8.69
CA GLY A 164 6.76 -15.65 8.83
C GLY A 164 6.52 -16.38 7.52
N ALA A 165 6.84 -15.76 6.37
CA ALA A 165 6.82 -16.42 5.08
C ALA A 165 7.75 -17.63 5.09
N LYS A 166 7.27 -18.77 4.57
CA LYS A 166 7.96 -20.06 4.60
C LYS A 166 8.42 -20.48 3.22
N VAL A 167 9.59 -21.13 3.15
CA VAL A 167 10.08 -21.72 1.88
C VAL A 167 9.02 -22.65 1.30
N GLY A 168 8.64 -22.41 0.05
CA GLY A 168 7.59 -23.16 -0.65
C GLY A 168 6.24 -22.43 -0.72
N ASP A 169 6.02 -21.38 0.09
CA ASP A 169 4.79 -20.58 0.03
C ASP A 169 4.57 -19.98 -1.36
N ALA A 170 3.32 -19.89 -1.74
CA ALA A 170 2.89 -19.06 -2.85
C ALA A 170 2.88 -17.59 -2.42
N VAL A 171 3.24 -16.70 -3.35
CA VAL A 171 3.15 -15.24 -3.20
C VAL A 171 1.95 -14.78 -4.02
N ILE A 172 0.97 -14.15 -3.36
CA ILE A 172 -0.26 -13.67 -3.98
C ILE A 172 -0.30 -12.15 -3.94
N LEU A 173 -0.65 -11.52 -5.06
CA LEU A 173 -0.94 -10.09 -5.14
C LEU A 173 -2.43 -9.90 -5.47
N THR A 174 -3.12 -8.99 -4.74
CA THR A 174 -4.58 -8.89 -4.80
C THR A 174 -5.11 -7.72 -5.63
N LYS A 175 -4.25 -6.82 -6.11
CA LYS A 175 -4.59 -5.72 -7.04
C LYS A 175 -3.52 -5.58 -8.11
N ALA A 176 -3.89 -4.96 -9.23
CA ALA A 176 -2.98 -4.67 -10.34
C ALA A 176 -1.97 -3.57 -9.97
N LEU A 177 -0.79 -3.64 -10.58
CA LEU A 177 0.30 -2.65 -10.49
C LEU A 177 0.20 -1.62 -11.61
N GLY A 178 0.85 -0.47 -11.42
CA GLY A 178 0.97 0.59 -12.42
C GLY A 178 0.24 1.89 -12.06
N VAL A 179 -0.30 1.99 -10.84
CA VAL A 179 -1.04 3.18 -10.36
C VAL A 179 -0.17 4.45 -10.41
N GLY A 180 1.09 4.37 -9.98
CA GLY A 180 1.99 5.54 -9.98
C GLY A 180 2.31 6.01 -11.40
N ILE A 181 2.59 5.08 -12.31
CA ILE A 181 2.85 5.35 -13.73
C ILE A 181 1.63 6.01 -14.37
N VAL A 182 0.43 5.41 -14.23
CA VAL A 182 -0.81 5.94 -14.82
C VAL A 182 -1.14 7.32 -14.25
N ASN A 183 -1.03 7.54 -12.94
CA ASN A 183 -1.28 8.84 -12.32
C ASN A 183 -0.28 9.91 -12.80
N THR A 184 0.98 9.54 -13.04
CA THR A 184 2.00 10.45 -13.57
C THR A 184 1.65 10.91 -14.98
N ALA A 185 1.23 10.00 -15.85
CA ALA A 185 0.78 10.32 -17.21
C ALA A 185 -0.56 11.10 -17.20
N ALA A 186 -1.51 10.72 -16.35
CA ALA A 186 -2.80 11.39 -16.22
C ALA A 186 -2.66 12.86 -15.80
N LYS A 187 -1.71 13.18 -14.94
CA LYS A 187 -1.45 14.55 -14.49
C LYS A 187 -1.10 15.50 -15.64
N VAL A 188 -0.52 14.99 -16.70
CA VAL A 188 -0.15 15.76 -17.92
C VAL A 188 -1.07 15.48 -19.11
N GLY A 189 -2.13 14.68 -18.93
CA GLY A 189 -3.15 14.40 -19.95
C GLY A 189 -2.77 13.33 -20.96
N GLU A 190 -1.76 12.50 -20.69
CA GLU A 190 -1.22 11.49 -21.61
C GLU A 190 -1.71 10.06 -21.30
N ALA A 191 -2.48 9.85 -20.23
CA ALA A 191 -3.08 8.55 -19.93
C ALA A 191 -4.45 8.40 -20.59
N GLU A 192 -4.71 7.22 -21.14
CA GLU A 192 -6.04 6.89 -21.67
C GLU A 192 -7.08 6.83 -20.55
N SER A 193 -8.33 7.21 -20.87
CA SER A 193 -9.44 7.26 -19.91
C SER A 193 -9.69 5.91 -19.23
N GLU A 194 -9.50 4.81 -19.95
CA GLU A 194 -9.69 3.45 -19.40
C GLU A 194 -8.60 3.11 -18.37
N SER A 195 -7.33 3.42 -18.66
CA SER A 195 -6.22 3.23 -17.71
C SER A 195 -6.45 4.04 -16.43
N VAL A 196 -6.88 5.30 -16.59
CA VAL A 196 -7.23 6.18 -15.45
C VAL A 196 -8.38 5.60 -14.62
N ARG A 197 -9.44 5.11 -15.29
CA ARG A 197 -10.57 4.47 -14.62
C ARG A 197 -10.13 3.25 -13.83
N GLN A 198 -9.34 2.35 -14.42
CA GLN A 198 -8.81 1.17 -13.73
C GLN A 198 -7.93 1.54 -12.53
N ALA A 199 -7.09 2.56 -12.64
CA ALA A 199 -6.28 3.06 -11.54
C ALA A 199 -7.16 3.60 -10.40
N VAL A 200 -8.18 4.40 -10.69
CA VAL A 200 -9.12 4.93 -9.70
C VAL A 200 -9.91 3.81 -9.03
N ASP A 201 -10.44 2.86 -9.82
CA ASP A 201 -11.19 1.70 -9.31
C ASP A 201 -10.30 0.83 -8.38
N SER A 202 -9.02 0.66 -8.73
CA SER A 202 -8.05 -0.04 -7.89
C SER A 202 -7.77 0.71 -6.59
N MET A 203 -7.51 2.03 -6.67
CA MET A 203 -7.18 2.85 -5.49
C MET A 203 -8.35 3.00 -4.52
N THR A 204 -9.59 3.09 -5.00
CA THR A 204 -10.78 3.26 -4.16
C THR A 204 -11.31 1.94 -3.60
N ARG A 205 -10.88 0.80 -4.14
CA ARG A 205 -11.27 -0.53 -3.64
C ARG A 205 -10.60 -0.83 -2.32
N LEU A 206 -11.39 -1.14 -1.28
CA LEU A 206 -10.86 -1.59 0.01
C LEU A 206 -10.20 -2.97 -0.09
N ASN A 207 -9.13 -3.18 0.65
CA ASN A 207 -8.51 -4.49 0.85
C ASN A 207 -9.33 -5.40 1.80
N LYS A 208 -10.52 -4.93 2.22
CA LYS A 208 -11.46 -5.66 3.09
C LYS A 208 -11.78 -7.07 2.57
N ARG A 209 -12.18 -7.21 1.28
CA ARG A 209 -12.49 -8.53 0.70
C ARG A 209 -11.27 -9.46 0.73
N ALA A 210 -10.08 -8.95 0.41
CA ALA A 210 -8.85 -9.74 0.45
C ALA A 210 -8.57 -10.27 1.86
N ARG A 211 -8.75 -9.43 2.88
CA ARG A 211 -8.63 -9.81 4.28
C ARG A 211 -9.74 -10.80 4.69
N ASP A 212 -11.00 -10.52 4.38
CA ASP A 212 -12.13 -11.37 4.79
C ASP A 212 -12.04 -12.79 4.22
N VAL A 213 -11.64 -12.91 2.96
CA VAL A 213 -11.36 -14.22 2.35
C VAL A 213 -10.13 -14.85 3.00
N GLY A 214 -9.03 -14.08 3.18
CA GLY A 214 -7.78 -14.55 3.78
C GLY A 214 -7.94 -15.13 5.19
N ARG A 215 -8.88 -14.63 5.97
CA ARG A 215 -9.20 -15.16 7.32
C ARG A 215 -9.68 -16.60 7.35
N LYS A 216 -10.01 -17.18 6.23
CA LYS A 216 -10.40 -18.60 6.09
C LYS A 216 -9.21 -19.52 5.85
N TYR A 217 -8.05 -18.97 5.58
CA TYR A 217 -6.82 -19.66 5.22
C TYR A 217 -5.70 -19.37 6.23
N ASN A 218 -4.66 -20.20 6.20
CA ASN A 218 -3.50 -20.00 7.07
C ASN A 218 -2.50 -19.07 6.40
N ILE A 219 -2.66 -17.75 6.63
CA ILE A 219 -1.73 -16.73 6.16
C ILE A 219 -0.45 -16.79 7.00
N HIS A 220 0.69 -17.04 6.37
CA HIS A 220 2.00 -17.12 7.04
C HIS A 220 2.64 -15.73 7.19
N ALA A 221 2.47 -14.85 6.21
CA ALA A 221 2.87 -13.46 6.26
C ALA A 221 1.97 -12.62 5.35
N ALA A 222 1.86 -11.33 5.63
CA ALA A 222 1.09 -10.38 4.85
C ALA A 222 1.68 -8.98 4.96
N THR A 223 1.53 -8.18 3.92
CA THR A 223 1.73 -6.71 3.89
C THR A 223 0.85 -6.12 2.79
N ASP A 224 0.69 -4.82 2.73
CA ASP A 224 0.14 -4.16 1.56
C ASP A 224 1.23 -3.59 0.65
N VAL A 225 0.91 -3.35 -0.62
CA VAL A 225 1.87 -2.83 -1.60
C VAL A 225 1.56 -1.36 -1.86
N THR A 226 2.34 -0.48 -1.25
CA THR A 226 2.14 0.97 -1.34
C THR A 226 3.38 1.72 -1.86
N GLY A 227 3.81 2.78 -1.21
CA GLY A 227 4.82 3.73 -1.70
C GLY A 227 6.21 3.15 -2.00
N PHE A 228 6.59 2.09 -1.31
CA PHE A 228 7.89 1.43 -1.55
C PHE A 228 7.82 0.37 -2.65
N SER A 229 6.69 0.26 -3.34
CA SER A 229 6.47 -0.66 -4.46
C SER A 229 6.40 -2.14 -4.10
N LEU A 230 6.08 -2.99 -5.09
CA LEU A 230 6.15 -4.45 -4.91
C LEU A 230 7.55 -4.89 -4.47
N SER A 231 8.61 -4.29 -5.06
CA SER A 231 9.99 -4.65 -4.75
C SER A 231 10.39 -4.26 -3.33
N GLY A 232 9.93 -3.12 -2.82
CA GLY A 232 10.25 -2.66 -1.47
C GLY A 232 9.53 -3.49 -0.41
N HIS A 233 8.19 -3.51 -0.45
CA HIS A 233 7.41 -4.26 0.55
C HIS A 233 7.68 -5.78 0.48
N GLY A 234 7.89 -6.34 -0.72
CA GLY A 234 8.34 -7.73 -0.85
C GLY A 234 9.73 -7.97 -0.22
N SER A 235 10.66 -7.02 -0.36
CA SER A 235 11.98 -7.11 0.27
C SER A 235 11.92 -7.03 1.80
N GLU A 236 11.00 -6.23 2.36
CA GLU A 236 10.76 -6.16 3.80
C GLU A 236 10.30 -7.51 4.35
N VAL A 237 9.30 -8.14 3.71
CA VAL A 237 8.85 -9.50 4.06
C VAL A 237 9.96 -10.54 3.91
N ALA A 238 10.71 -10.49 2.81
CA ALA A 238 11.82 -11.42 2.56
C ALA A 238 12.90 -11.31 3.65
N GLN A 239 13.27 -10.09 4.01
CA GLN A 239 14.25 -9.80 5.04
C GLN A 239 13.77 -10.25 6.43
N ALA A 240 12.53 -9.88 6.82
CA ALA A 240 11.95 -10.24 8.11
C ALA A 240 11.78 -11.75 8.29
N SER A 241 11.52 -12.48 7.18
CA SER A 241 11.31 -13.93 7.18
C SER A 241 12.59 -14.75 6.91
N GLY A 242 13.70 -14.11 6.53
CA GLY A 242 14.96 -14.80 6.19
C GLY A 242 14.86 -15.68 4.93
N VAL A 243 14.20 -15.18 3.89
CA VAL A 243 13.90 -15.90 2.65
C VAL A 243 14.24 -15.07 1.41
N THR A 244 14.09 -15.65 0.22
CA THR A 244 14.11 -14.95 -1.08
C THR A 244 12.77 -15.13 -1.77
N LEU A 245 12.19 -14.05 -2.27
CA LEU A 245 10.97 -14.10 -3.07
C LEU A 245 11.34 -14.24 -4.56
N ARG A 246 10.79 -15.25 -5.23
CA ARG A 246 10.93 -15.45 -6.68
C ARG A 246 9.62 -15.09 -7.36
N ILE A 247 9.63 -13.99 -8.10
CA ILE A 247 8.45 -13.43 -8.76
C ILE A 247 8.53 -13.68 -10.26
N ASN A 248 7.47 -14.24 -10.83
CA ASN A 248 7.33 -14.40 -12.27
C ASN A 248 6.63 -13.14 -12.83
N THR A 249 7.38 -12.37 -13.60
CA THR A 249 6.88 -11.11 -14.17
C THR A 249 5.69 -11.27 -15.13
N LYS A 250 5.51 -12.44 -15.73
CA LYS A 250 4.38 -12.74 -16.61
C LYS A 250 3.05 -12.92 -15.86
N ASP A 251 3.12 -13.23 -14.57
CA ASP A 251 1.94 -13.44 -13.71
C ASP A 251 1.50 -12.16 -13.00
N LEU A 252 2.28 -11.07 -13.10
CA LEU A 252 1.92 -9.79 -12.50
C LEU A 252 0.65 -9.22 -13.13
N PRO A 253 -0.38 -8.89 -12.34
CA PRO A 253 -1.52 -8.14 -12.83
C PRO A 253 -1.11 -6.68 -13.06
N VAL A 254 -1.39 -6.14 -14.23
CA VAL A 254 -0.96 -4.80 -14.65
C VAL A 254 -2.17 -4.01 -15.15
N ILE A 255 -2.25 -2.74 -14.80
CA ILE A 255 -3.24 -1.80 -15.34
C ILE A 255 -2.97 -1.61 -16.83
N ASP A 256 -4.02 -1.66 -17.65
CA ASP A 256 -3.92 -1.51 -19.08
C ASP A 256 -3.21 -0.20 -19.47
N GLY A 257 -2.28 -0.28 -20.41
CA GLY A 257 -1.47 0.85 -20.85
C GLY A 257 -0.29 1.22 -19.94
N ALA A 258 -0.21 0.72 -18.69
CA ALA A 258 0.85 1.14 -17.75
C ALA A 258 2.26 0.84 -18.27
N LEU A 259 2.51 -0.32 -18.90
CA LEU A 259 3.82 -0.64 -19.47
C LEU A 259 4.19 0.24 -20.66
N GLU A 260 3.22 0.62 -21.46
CA GLU A 260 3.45 1.54 -22.58
C GLU A 260 3.79 2.95 -22.07
N LEU A 261 3.04 3.44 -21.08
CA LEU A 261 3.33 4.71 -20.42
C LEU A 261 4.72 4.70 -19.76
N ALA A 262 5.13 3.60 -19.11
CA ALA A 262 6.48 3.44 -18.56
C ALA A 262 7.55 3.53 -19.67
N ARG A 263 7.32 2.89 -20.82
CA ARG A 263 8.22 2.94 -21.97
C ARG A 263 8.38 4.36 -22.53
N PHE A 264 7.33 5.19 -22.46
CA PHE A 264 7.39 6.61 -22.81
C PHE A 264 8.02 7.48 -21.73
N GLY A 265 8.35 6.93 -20.55
CA GLY A 265 9.04 7.64 -19.47
C GLY A 265 8.12 8.35 -18.47
N PHE A 266 6.83 8.04 -18.45
CA PHE A 266 5.91 8.56 -17.42
C PHE A 266 6.11 7.84 -16.09
N LEU A 267 7.25 8.10 -15.45
CA LEU A 267 7.69 7.44 -14.23
C LEU A 267 7.64 8.42 -13.06
N PRO A 268 7.01 8.08 -11.92
CA PRO A 268 7.02 8.91 -10.74
C PRO A 268 8.41 8.95 -10.09
N GLU A 269 8.75 10.06 -9.41
CA GLU A 269 10.03 10.24 -8.74
C GLU A 269 10.33 9.11 -7.73
N GLY A 270 9.31 8.66 -6.99
CA GLY A 270 9.44 7.57 -6.02
C GLY A 270 9.95 6.25 -6.62
N ARG A 271 9.69 6.00 -7.91
CA ARG A 271 10.19 4.82 -8.62
C ARG A 271 11.73 4.79 -8.65
N TYR A 272 12.37 5.95 -8.88
CA TYR A 272 13.83 6.03 -8.91
C TYR A 272 14.45 5.87 -7.52
N ALA A 273 13.81 6.45 -6.50
CA ALA A 273 14.24 6.28 -5.11
C ALA A 273 14.13 4.82 -4.64
N ASN A 274 13.06 4.12 -5.03
CA ASN A 274 12.87 2.69 -4.75
C ASN A 274 13.96 1.84 -5.42
N GLU A 275 14.27 2.08 -6.71
CA GLU A 275 15.33 1.36 -7.41
C GLU A 275 16.69 1.59 -6.74
N ASP A 276 17.05 2.85 -6.43
CA ASP A 276 18.34 3.18 -5.80
C ASP A 276 18.51 2.49 -4.42
N PHE A 277 17.44 2.45 -3.63
CA PHE A 277 17.47 1.79 -2.33
C PHE A 277 17.61 0.26 -2.41
N LEU A 278 17.08 -0.34 -3.48
CA LEU A 278 16.96 -1.80 -3.64
C LEU A 278 17.97 -2.41 -4.60
N ILE A 279 18.88 -1.62 -5.19
CA ILE A 279 19.79 -2.02 -6.28
C ILE A 279 20.64 -3.26 -5.92
N GLU A 280 21.04 -3.41 -4.66
CA GLU A 280 21.84 -4.55 -4.18
C GLU A 280 20.96 -5.70 -3.64
N LYS A 281 19.66 -5.46 -3.46
CA LYS A 281 18.72 -6.38 -2.80
C LYS A 281 17.84 -7.14 -3.77
N VAL A 282 17.66 -6.60 -4.99
CA VAL A 282 16.73 -7.12 -6.00
C VAL A 282 17.50 -7.46 -7.27
N ASN A 283 17.17 -8.61 -7.85
CA ASN A 283 17.77 -9.07 -9.10
C ASN A 283 16.68 -9.31 -10.16
N PHE A 284 16.93 -8.87 -11.38
CA PHE A 284 16.09 -9.12 -12.55
C PHE A 284 16.82 -9.98 -13.55
N SER A 285 16.15 -10.99 -14.11
CA SER A 285 16.67 -11.72 -15.28
C SER A 285 16.95 -10.72 -16.42
N GLU A 286 17.99 -10.99 -17.20
CA GLU A 286 18.38 -10.13 -18.33
C GLU A 286 17.29 -9.99 -19.40
N SER A 287 16.43 -10.99 -19.52
CA SER A 287 15.30 -11.01 -20.47
C SER A 287 14.15 -10.07 -20.12
N ILE A 288 14.11 -9.56 -18.88
CA ILE A 288 13.01 -8.70 -18.43
C ILE A 288 13.20 -7.28 -18.98
N PRO A 289 12.23 -6.75 -19.74
CA PRO A 289 12.32 -5.43 -20.35
C PRO A 289 12.30 -4.32 -19.30
N ARG A 290 12.84 -3.13 -19.65
CA ARG A 290 13.00 -2.01 -18.72
C ARG A 290 11.67 -1.55 -18.12
N GLU A 291 10.64 -1.41 -18.92
CA GLU A 291 9.31 -0.99 -18.45
C GLU A 291 8.69 -1.93 -17.40
N MET A 292 9.01 -3.22 -17.47
CA MET A 292 8.58 -4.18 -16.43
C MET A 292 9.40 -4.01 -15.14
N LYS A 293 10.68 -3.71 -15.24
CA LYS A 293 11.50 -3.37 -14.06
C LYS A 293 11.00 -2.07 -13.42
N ASP A 294 10.64 -1.07 -14.24
CA ASP A 294 10.06 0.19 -13.77
C ASP A 294 8.74 -0.04 -13.04
N LEU A 295 7.88 -0.93 -13.56
CA LEU A 295 6.62 -1.33 -12.91
C LEU A 295 6.86 -1.97 -11.53
N CYS A 296 7.86 -2.84 -11.39
CA CYS A 296 8.17 -3.49 -10.11
C CYS A 296 8.67 -2.52 -9.04
N TYR A 297 9.20 -1.36 -9.43
CA TYR A 297 9.60 -0.26 -8.55
C TYR A 297 8.57 0.87 -8.45
N ASP A 298 7.45 0.79 -9.20
CA ASP A 298 6.41 1.82 -9.23
C ASP A 298 5.71 1.95 -7.87
N PRO A 299 5.70 3.13 -7.22
CA PRO A 299 4.96 3.33 -5.99
C PRO A 299 3.46 3.18 -6.26
N GLN A 300 2.79 2.34 -5.46
CA GLN A 300 1.36 2.17 -5.50
C GLN A 300 0.69 3.06 -4.45
N THR A 301 -0.44 3.65 -4.78
CA THR A 301 -1.34 4.30 -3.83
C THR A 301 -2.53 3.39 -3.62
N SER A 302 -2.81 3.02 -2.39
CA SER A 302 -3.87 2.07 -2.03
C SER A 302 -3.76 0.76 -2.84
N GLY A 303 -2.57 0.18 -2.89
CA GLY A 303 -2.32 -1.07 -3.61
C GLY A 303 -2.96 -2.29 -2.95
N GLY A 304 -2.68 -3.47 -3.50
CA GLY A 304 -3.23 -4.73 -3.00
C GLY A 304 -2.43 -5.31 -1.84
N LEU A 305 -3.02 -6.30 -1.19
CA LEU A 305 -2.28 -7.12 -0.23
C LEU A 305 -1.30 -8.06 -0.97
N LEU A 306 -0.14 -8.25 -0.36
CA LEU A 306 0.83 -9.27 -0.71
C LEU A 306 0.76 -10.35 0.37
N LEU A 307 0.26 -11.53 0.01
CA LEU A 307 -0.04 -12.61 0.95
C LEU A 307 0.85 -13.82 0.69
N PHE A 308 1.21 -14.52 1.78
CA PHE A 308 2.08 -15.69 1.75
C PHE A 308 1.38 -16.85 2.45
N MET A 309 1.17 -17.95 1.73
CA MET A 309 0.49 -19.13 2.25
C MET A 309 0.86 -20.39 1.48
N ASN A 310 0.41 -21.55 1.99
CA ASN A 310 0.60 -22.83 1.30
C ASN A 310 0.03 -22.77 -0.13
N PRO A 311 0.71 -23.32 -1.15
CA PRO A 311 0.27 -23.30 -2.55
C PRO A 311 -1.15 -23.82 -2.81
N GLU A 312 -1.56 -24.89 -2.15
CA GLU A 312 -2.90 -25.46 -2.32
C GLU A 312 -4.00 -24.51 -1.77
N GLU A 313 -3.71 -23.85 -0.66
CA GLU A 313 -4.60 -22.81 -0.10
C GLU A 313 -4.62 -21.58 -0.97
N ALA A 314 -3.48 -21.20 -1.57
CA ALA A 314 -3.37 -20.05 -2.46
C ALA A 314 -4.26 -20.16 -3.72
N GLU A 315 -4.31 -21.36 -4.34
CA GLU A 315 -5.21 -21.63 -5.48
C GLU A 315 -6.68 -21.48 -5.08
N SER A 316 -7.05 -22.01 -3.91
CA SER A 316 -8.40 -21.90 -3.36
C SER A 316 -8.75 -20.45 -3.03
N TYR A 317 -7.82 -19.70 -2.42
CA TYR A 317 -7.99 -18.27 -2.11
C TYR A 317 -8.22 -17.44 -3.38
N VAL A 318 -7.36 -17.59 -4.40
CA VAL A 318 -7.48 -16.83 -5.67
C VAL A 318 -8.81 -17.17 -6.36
N SER A 319 -9.22 -18.44 -6.35
CA SER A 319 -10.52 -18.86 -6.90
C SER A 319 -11.69 -18.21 -6.15
N GLU A 320 -11.63 -18.17 -4.81
CA GLU A 320 -12.69 -17.54 -3.98
C GLU A 320 -12.72 -16.01 -4.14
N MET A 321 -11.56 -15.38 -4.31
CA MET A 321 -11.48 -13.95 -4.61
C MET A 321 -12.23 -13.59 -5.90
N GLY A 322 -12.13 -14.41 -6.95
CA GLY A 322 -12.85 -14.24 -8.20
C GLY A 322 -12.58 -12.92 -8.91
N LEU A 323 -11.36 -12.38 -8.77
CA LEU A 323 -10.90 -11.12 -9.37
C LEU A 323 -9.68 -11.40 -10.27
N ASP A 324 -9.72 -10.97 -11.51
CA ASP A 324 -8.63 -11.17 -12.48
C ASP A 324 -7.29 -10.54 -12.04
N CYS A 325 -7.35 -9.51 -11.20
CA CYS A 325 -6.17 -8.85 -10.64
C CYS A 325 -5.63 -9.54 -9.38
N CYS A 326 -6.32 -10.56 -8.84
CA CYS A 326 -5.83 -11.37 -7.71
C CYS A 326 -5.14 -12.61 -8.26
N ARG A 327 -3.81 -12.69 -8.14
CA ARG A 327 -3.01 -13.75 -8.77
C ARG A 327 -1.90 -14.26 -7.88
N ILE A 328 -1.55 -15.53 -8.06
CA ILE A 328 -0.28 -16.08 -7.58
C ILE A 328 0.81 -15.55 -8.52
N ILE A 329 1.71 -14.73 -7.99
CA ILE A 329 2.76 -14.05 -8.76
C ILE A 329 4.15 -14.67 -8.57
N GLY A 330 4.29 -15.63 -7.66
CA GLY A 330 5.59 -16.20 -7.37
C GLY A 330 5.59 -17.21 -6.24
N ARG A 331 6.80 -17.52 -5.76
CA ARG A 331 7.07 -18.49 -4.70
C ARG A 331 8.16 -18.00 -3.76
N VAL A 332 8.09 -18.46 -2.52
CA VAL A 332 9.13 -18.24 -1.51
C VAL A 332 10.22 -19.30 -1.65
N GLY A 333 11.45 -18.86 -1.87
CA GLY A 333 12.65 -19.69 -1.94
C GLY A 333 13.49 -19.63 -0.67
N LYS A 334 14.49 -20.52 -0.56
CA LYS A 334 15.52 -20.40 0.49
C LYS A 334 16.25 -19.08 0.32
N GLN A 335 16.70 -18.49 1.43
CA GLN A 335 17.49 -17.27 1.44
C GLN A 335 18.72 -17.41 0.52
N GLY A 336 18.79 -16.55 -0.47
CA GLY A 336 19.88 -16.44 -1.45
C GLY A 336 20.66 -15.13 -1.26
N LYS A 337 21.35 -14.72 -2.34
CA LYS A 337 22.08 -13.46 -2.37
C LYS A 337 21.14 -12.26 -2.35
N TYR A 338 19.99 -12.35 -3.02
CA TYR A 338 19.04 -11.27 -3.17
C TYR A 338 17.78 -11.56 -2.35
N LEU A 339 17.12 -10.51 -1.87
CA LEU A 339 15.84 -10.61 -1.19
C LEU A 339 14.72 -10.94 -2.18
N MET A 340 14.79 -10.38 -3.39
CA MET A 340 13.85 -10.68 -4.47
C MET A 340 14.58 -11.01 -5.77
N GLU A 341 14.05 -11.98 -6.49
CA GLU A 341 14.48 -12.41 -7.82
C GLU A 341 13.28 -12.38 -8.77
N TYR A 342 13.38 -11.60 -9.84
CA TYR A 342 12.37 -11.54 -10.92
C TYR A 342 12.82 -12.39 -12.11
N VAL A 343 11.90 -13.25 -12.58
CA VAL A 343 12.13 -14.21 -13.67
C VAL A 343 11.10 -14.07 -14.78
#